data_55e30f6fd0e279bad01bc08db594718c
#
_entry.id   55e30f6fd0e279bad01bc08db594718c
#
_cell.length_a   1.000
_cell.length_b   1.000
_cell.length_c   1.000
_cell.angle_alpha   90.00
_cell.angle_beta   90.00
_cell.angle_gamma   90.00
#
_symmetry.space_group_name_H-M   'P 1'
#
loop_
_entity.id
_entity.type
_entity.pdbx_description
1 polymer ?
#
loop_
_entity_poly.entity_id
_entity_poly.type
_entity_poly.pdbx_seq_one_letter_code
_entity_poly.pdbx_strand_id
1 'polypeptide(L)'
;KTSFRVTRVGELIAREVARELKVSFGIVDLSLAPTPTVGDSVGEILQCLGLESIGVPGSTAALALLNDAVKKGGAFASSSVGGLSGAFLPVSEDLNISRAVQQGALSLEKLEAMTSVCSVGLDMIALPGRVDADTLAAILADEMAIGVVNHKTTAVRLIPVPGKEVGEKAVFGGLFGEAHVIEVRNMNRSSPFIRFGGRIPAPLTSLNN
;
A
#
# COMPACT_ATOMS: atom_id res chain seq x y z
N LYS A 1 20.51 -8.59 -1.74
CA LYS A 1 21.80 -7.85 -1.75
C LYS A 1 21.59 -6.35 -1.97
N THR A 2 20.80 -5.91 -2.96
CA THR A 2 20.56 -4.48 -3.24
C THR A 2 19.97 -3.75 -2.04
N SER A 3 18.88 -4.25 -1.46
CA SER A 3 18.26 -3.68 -0.26
C SER A 3 19.27 -3.51 0.88
N PHE A 4 20.07 -4.56 1.18
CA PHE A 4 21.14 -4.50 2.18
C PHE A 4 22.13 -3.35 1.90
N ARG A 5 22.61 -3.23 0.65
CA ARG A 5 23.60 -2.21 0.28
C ARG A 5 23.04 -0.81 0.41
N VAL A 6 21.84 -0.58 -0.10
CA VAL A 6 21.19 0.74 -0.05
C VAL A 6 20.95 1.16 1.40
N THR A 7 20.42 0.26 2.23
CA THR A 7 20.21 0.52 3.66
C THR A 7 21.51 0.84 4.37
N ARG A 8 22.57 0.06 4.11
CA ARG A 8 23.87 0.27 4.76
C ARG A 8 24.50 1.60 4.41
N VAL A 9 24.44 1.99 3.14
CA VAL A 9 24.95 3.29 2.68
C VAL A 9 24.09 4.43 3.26
N GLY A 10 22.78 4.30 3.24
CA GLY A 10 21.87 5.29 3.80
C GLY A 10 22.12 5.52 5.30
N GLU A 11 22.28 4.46 6.09
CA GLU A 11 22.61 4.59 7.51
C GLU A 11 23.96 5.29 7.73
N LEU A 12 24.97 4.91 6.98
CA LEU A 12 26.32 5.50 7.11
C LEU A 12 26.28 7.01 6.88
N ILE A 13 25.64 7.44 5.78
CA ILE A 13 25.49 8.87 5.45
C ILE A 13 24.66 9.60 6.49
N ALA A 14 23.53 9.03 6.89
CA ALA A 14 22.63 9.66 7.85
C ALA A 14 23.27 9.84 9.23
N ARG A 15 24.09 8.88 9.69
CA ARG A 15 24.86 9.03 10.95
C ARG A 15 25.92 10.14 10.86
N GLU A 16 26.57 10.25 9.72
CA GLU A 16 27.55 11.33 9.47
C GLU A 16 26.88 12.71 9.50
N VAL A 17 25.79 12.87 8.76
CA VAL A 17 24.99 14.12 8.75
C VAL A 17 24.45 14.45 10.14
N ALA A 18 23.91 13.48 10.87
CA ALA A 18 23.43 13.70 12.23
C ALA A 18 24.55 14.20 13.16
N ARG A 19 25.76 13.66 13.01
CA ARG A 19 26.93 14.08 13.76
C ARG A 19 27.33 15.53 13.46
N GLU A 20 27.37 15.90 12.17
CA GLU A 20 27.71 17.26 11.74
C GLU A 20 26.67 18.27 12.22
N LEU A 21 25.39 17.91 12.12
CA LEU A 21 24.27 18.75 12.56
C LEU A 21 24.08 18.74 14.10
N LYS A 22 24.80 17.89 14.82
CA LYS A 22 24.69 17.71 16.28
C LYS A 22 23.27 17.32 16.74
N VAL A 23 22.61 16.48 15.95
CA VAL A 23 21.29 15.91 16.27
C VAL A 23 21.41 14.40 16.50
N SER A 24 20.46 13.84 17.23
CA SER A 24 20.41 12.39 17.44
C SER A 24 20.05 11.68 16.15
N PHE A 25 20.76 10.60 15.81
CA PHE A 25 20.35 9.68 14.77
C PHE A 25 19.17 8.84 15.27
N GLY A 26 18.13 8.71 14.46
CA GLY A 26 16.94 7.94 14.78
C GLY A 26 16.97 6.54 14.15
N ILE A 27 16.13 6.32 13.15
CA ILE A 27 15.99 5.05 12.44
C ILE A 27 16.20 5.23 10.93
N VAL A 28 16.50 4.12 10.26
CA VAL A 28 16.42 4.02 8.80
C VAL A 28 15.06 3.41 8.46
N ASP A 29 14.26 4.15 7.72
CA ASP A 29 13.01 3.65 7.14
C ASP A 29 13.33 2.99 5.79
N LEU A 30 12.83 1.77 5.60
CA LEU A 30 13.05 0.95 4.41
C LEU A 30 11.90 1.03 3.42
N SER A 31 11.03 2.02 3.57
CA SER A 31 9.85 2.15 2.71
C SER A 31 10.23 2.38 1.26
N LEU A 32 9.57 1.63 0.39
CA LEU A 32 9.51 1.90 -1.04
C LEU A 32 8.23 2.71 -1.27
N ALA A 33 8.35 4.01 -1.11
CA ALA A 33 7.26 4.96 -1.29
C ALA A 33 7.46 5.67 -2.63
N PRO A 34 6.65 5.34 -3.65
CA PRO A 34 6.82 5.90 -4.99
C PRO A 34 6.38 7.36 -5.07
N THR A 35 6.76 8.01 -6.17
CA THR A 35 6.22 9.32 -6.59
C THR A 35 5.63 9.22 -8.00
N PRO A 36 4.85 10.21 -8.46
CA PRO A 36 4.32 10.21 -9.84
C PRO A 36 5.38 10.40 -10.92
N THR A 37 6.65 10.38 -10.56
CA THR A 37 7.78 10.53 -11.48
C THR A 37 8.05 9.24 -12.22
N VAL A 38 8.33 9.34 -13.52
CA VAL A 38 8.74 8.18 -14.33
C VAL A 38 10.01 7.55 -13.76
N GLY A 39 9.99 6.24 -13.56
CA GLY A 39 11.12 5.48 -12.98
C GLY A 39 11.10 5.39 -11.46
N ASP A 40 10.14 6.03 -10.78
CA ASP A 40 9.94 5.95 -9.33
C ASP A 40 8.61 5.25 -9.02
N SER A 41 8.53 3.96 -9.26
CA SER A 41 7.30 3.18 -9.22
C SER A 41 7.51 1.78 -8.63
N VAL A 42 6.72 1.44 -7.62
CA VAL A 42 6.62 0.07 -7.09
C VAL A 42 5.97 -0.86 -8.13
N GLY A 43 4.99 -0.35 -8.89
CA GLY A 43 4.40 -1.09 -10.01
C GLY A 43 5.44 -1.50 -11.03
N GLU A 44 6.40 -0.62 -11.37
CA GLU A 44 7.49 -0.92 -12.30
C GLU A 44 8.47 -1.96 -11.73
N ILE A 45 8.76 -1.92 -10.42
CA ILE A 45 9.58 -2.98 -9.78
C ILE A 45 8.92 -4.35 -9.96
N LEU A 46 7.59 -4.45 -9.78
CA LEU A 46 6.87 -5.71 -9.99
C LEU A 46 6.91 -6.16 -11.46
N GLN A 47 6.87 -5.23 -12.41
CA GLN A 47 7.06 -5.55 -13.83
C GLN A 47 8.48 -6.08 -14.11
N CYS A 48 9.50 -5.49 -13.49
CA CYS A 48 10.87 -6.00 -13.56
C CYS A 48 11.03 -7.41 -12.97
N LEU A 49 10.14 -7.83 -12.07
CA LEU A 49 10.07 -9.21 -11.57
C LEU A 49 9.37 -10.17 -12.54
N GLY A 50 8.89 -9.69 -13.68
CA GLY A 50 8.30 -10.49 -14.75
C GLY A 50 6.78 -10.41 -14.88
N LEU A 51 6.12 -9.50 -14.17
CA LEU A 51 4.68 -9.27 -14.33
C LEU A 51 4.41 -8.34 -15.51
N GLU A 52 3.34 -8.58 -16.25
CA GLU A 52 2.90 -7.69 -17.34
C GLU A 52 2.42 -6.33 -16.80
N SER A 53 1.74 -6.37 -15.67
CA SER A 53 1.22 -5.21 -14.93
C SER A 53 1.01 -5.58 -13.48
N ILE A 54 1.00 -4.60 -12.59
CA ILE A 54 0.46 -4.81 -11.26
C ILE A 54 -1.06 -5.06 -11.34
N GLY A 55 -1.58 -5.98 -10.52
CA GLY A 55 -2.98 -6.38 -10.51
C GLY A 55 -3.23 -7.75 -11.17
N VAL A 56 -2.42 -8.17 -12.13
CA VAL A 56 -2.53 -9.49 -12.76
C VAL A 56 -2.24 -10.63 -11.76
N PRO A 57 -2.65 -11.89 -12.06
CA PRO A 57 -2.26 -13.04 -11.26
C PRO A 57 -0.75 -13.09 -11.01
N GLY A 58 -0.35 -13.36 -9.77
CA GLY A 58 1.05 -13.30 -9.36
C GLY A 58 1.45 -12.01 -8.63
N SER A 59 0.69 -10.91 -8.76
CA SER A 59 1.05 -9.63 -8.15
C SER A 59 1.16 -9.69 -6.63
N THR A 60 0.26 -10.38 -5.95
CA THR A 60 0.32 -10.55 -4.49
C THR A 60 1.56 -11.34 -4.07
N ALA A 61 1.92 -12.40 -4.81
CA ALA A 61 3.11 -13.20 -4.54
C ALA A 61 4.40 -12.40 -4.79
N ALA A 62 4.47 -11.66 -5.89
CA ALA A 62 5.61 -10.80 -6.22
C ALA A 62 5.80 -9.68 -5.18
N LEU A 63 4.70 -9.08 -4.72
CA LEU A 63 4.73 -8.08 -3.66
C LEU A 63 5.21 -8.67 -2.34
N ALA A 64 4.75 -9.87 -1.96
CA ALA A 64 5.22 -10.57 -0.77
C ALA A 64 6.73 -10.82 -0.84
N LEU A 65 7.22 -11.29 -1.99
CA LEU A 65 8.66 -11.50 -2.24
C LEU A 65 9.45 -10.19 -2.11
N LEU A 66 8.97 -9.12 -2.73
CA LEU A 66 9.61 -7.80 -2.67
C LEU A 66 9.68 -7.30 -1.23
N ASN A 67 8.57 -7.37 -0.51
CA ASN A 67 8.46 -6.89 0.86
C ASN A 67 9.37 -7.67 1.82
N ASP A 68 9.40 -8.99 1.71
CA ASP A 68 10.30 -9.85 2.48
C ASP A 68 11.77 -9.54 2.18
N ALA A 69 12.13 -9.38 0.92
CA ALA A 69 13.49 -9.05 0.51
C ALA A 69 13.96 -7.69 1.03
N VAL A 70 13.08 -6.68 1.02
CA VAL A 70 13.36 -5.34 1.56
C VAL A 70 13.56 -5.41 3.07
N LYS A 71 12.63 -6.02 3.81
CA LYS A 71 12.67 -6.11 5.28
C LYS A 71 13.87 -6.91 5.76
N LYS A 72 14.14 -8.08 5.19
CA LYS A 72 15.32 -8.88 5.54
C LYS A 72 16.62 -8.17 5.20
N GLY A 73 16.70 -7.57 4.01
CA GLY A 73 17.86 -6.80 3.60
C GLY A 73 18.20 -5.66 4.57
N GLY A 74 17.18 -4.95 5.02
CA GLY A 74 17.33 -3.87 6.01
C GLY A 74 17.70 -4.38 7.39
N ALA A 75 16.98 -5.38 7.89
CA ALA A 75 17.23 -5.95 9.23
C ALA A 75 18.67 -6.47 9.39
N PHE A 76 19.28 -6.99 8.33
CA PHE A 76 20.67 -7.40 8.35
C PHE A 76 21.67 -6.26 8.11
N ALA A 77 21.22 -5.12 7.57
CA ALA A 77 22.09 -4.00 7.25
C ALA A 77 22.25 -3.01 8.40
N SER A 78 21.26 -2.89 9.27
CA SER A 78 21.20 -1.88 10.33
C SER A 78 20.52 -2.43 11.58
N SER A 79 21.02 -2.03 12.75
CA SER A 79 20.36 -2.25 14.04
C SER A 79 19.30 -1.21 14.38
N SER A 80 19.15 -0.19 13.55
CA SER A 80 18.27 0.96 13.78
C SER A 80 17.26 1.09 12.64
N VAL A 81 16.53 0.00 12.34
CA VAL A 81 15.48 -0.03 11.34
C VAL A 81 14.13 0.25 11.99
N GLY A 82 13.30 1.04 11.35
CA GLY A 82 11.98 1.39 11.84
C GLY A 82 11.05 1.88 10.72
N GLY A 83 10.02 2.62 11.12
CA GLY A 83 8.97 3.04 10.20
C GLY A 83 8.11 1.88 9.73
N LEU A 84 7.37 2.07 8.62
CA LEU A 84 6.53 1.02 8.04
C LEU A 84 7.33 0.00 7.21
N SER A 85 8.49 0.41 6.73
CA SER A 85 9.52 -0.43 6.11
C SER A 85 9.00 -1.50 5.15
N GLY A 86 8.86 -1.15 3.89
CA GLY A 86 8.47 -2.06 2.82
C GLY A 86 7.73 -1.36 1.68
N ALA A 87 7.10 -2.11 0.81
CA ALA A 87 6.45 -1.58 -0.38
C ALA A 87 5.09 -0.97 -0.05
N PHE A 88 4.86 0.24 -0.54
CA PHE A 88 3.60 0.99 -0.50
C PHE A 88 2.89 0.87 -1.86
N LEU A 89 1.57 0.98 -1.83
CA LEU A 89 0.74 0.91 -3.03
C LEU A 89 -0.19 2.14 -3.14
N PRO A 90 0.35 3.36 -3.12
CA PRO A 90 -0.47 4.55 -3.25
C PRO A 90 -0.90 4.72 -4.72
N VAL A 91 -2.19 4.53 -5.00
CA VAL A 91 -2.68 4.42 -6.39
C VAL A 91 -2.40 5.68 -7.21
N SER A 92 -2.54 6.88 -6.63
CA SER A 92 -2.30 8.12 -7.36
C SER A 92 -0.84 8.56 -7.39
N GLU A 93 -0.04 8.11 -6.43
CA GLU A 93 1.35 8.51 -6.27
C GLU A 93 2.32 7.60 -7.07
N ASP A 94 1.80 6.56 -7.73
CA ASP A 94 2.58 5.62 -8.55
C ASP A 94 2.01 5.54 -9.97
N LEU A 95 2.78 5.98 -10.94
CA LEU A 95 2.34 6.08 -12.33
C LEU A 95 1.88 4.73 -12.91
N ASN A 96 2.55 3.62 -12.58
CA ASN A 96 2.20 2.31 -13.12
C ASN A 96 1.02 1.67 -12.36
N ILE A 97 0.87 1.96 -11.07
CA ILE A 97 -0.32 1.56 -10.30
C ILE A 97 -1.56 2.29 -10.84
N SER A 98 -1.47 3.62 -11.04
CA SER A 98 -2.55 4.41 -11.62
C SER A 98 -2.95 3.92 -13.02
N ARG A 99 -1.97 3.59 -13.87
CA ARG A 99 -2.22 2.99 -15.19
C ARG A 99 -2.89 1.62 -15.11
N ALA A 100 -2.51 0.78 -14.16
CA ALA A 100 -3.13 -0.54 -13.99
C ALA A 100 -4.60 -0.44 -13.61
N VAL A 101 -4.98 0.54 -12.80
CA VAL A 101 -6.40 0.87 -12.52
C VAL A 101 -7.09 1.31 -13.80
N GLN A 102 -6.52 2.23 -14.56
CA GLN A 102 -7.07 2.72 -15.83
C GLN A 102 -7.33 1.59 -16.83
N GLN A 103 -6.41 0.62 -16.88
CA GLN A 103 -6.49 -0.53 -17.78
C GLN A 103 -7.42 -1.64 -17.28
N GLY A 104 -7.98 -1.51 -16.07
CA GLY A 104 -8.81 -2.55 -15.44
C GLY A 104 -8.03 -3.77 -14.95
N ALA A 105 -6.70 -3.71 -14.92
CA ALA A 105 -5.86 -4.78 -14.39
C ALA A 105 -5.86 -4.83 -12.85
N LEU A 106 -6.14 -3.69 -12.21
CA LEU A 106 -6.14 -3.54 -10.77
C LEU A 106 -7.50 -3.05 -10.27
N SER A 107 -8.20 -3.88 -9.51
CA SER A 107 -9.48 -3.56 -8.86
C SER A 107 -9.29 -3.28 -7.37
N LEU A 108 -10.34 -2.76 -6.71
CA LEU A 108 -10.34 -2.52 -5.27
C LEU A 108 -10.08 -3.82 -4.50
N GLU A 109 -10.78 -4.89 -4.84
CA GLU A 109 -10.65 -6.20 -4.18
C GLU A 109 -9.25 -6.80 -4.39
N LYS A 110 -8.63 -6.51 -5.53
CA LYS A 110 -7.25 -6.93 -5.78
C LYS A 110 -6.27 -6.13 -4.92
N LEU A 111 -6.50 -4.84 -4.75
CA LEU A 111 -5.73 -4.01 -3.82
C LEU A 111 -5.87 -4.52 -2.38
N GLU A 112 -7.10 -4.78 -1.90
CA GLU A 112 -7.34 -5.37 -0.58
C GLU A 112 -6.57 -6.68 -0.40
N ALA A 113 -6.63 -7.60 -1.37
CA ALA A 113 -5.84 -8.83 -1.31
C ALA A 113 -4.33 -8.57 -1.23
N MET A 114 -3.82 -7.55 -1.93
CA MET A 114 -2.41 -7.19 -1.92
C MET A 114 -2.01 -6.49 -0.61
N THR A 115 -2.94 -5.82 0.07
CA THR A 115 -2.65 -5.19 1.37
C THR A 115 -2.34 -6.21 2.46
N SER A 116 -2.74 -7.47 2.30
CA SER A 116 -2.33 -8.55 3.22
C SER A 116 -0.80 -8.73 3.30
N VAL A 117 -0.07 -8.35 2.26
CA VAL A 117 1.38 -8.52 2.14
C VAL A 117 2.16 -7.23 1.90
N CYS A 118 1.50 -6.09 1.72
CA CYS A 118 2.15 -4.78 1.61
C CYS A 118 2.53 -4.22 2.99
N SER A 119 3.11 -3.04 3.04
CA SER A 119 3.53 -2.44 4.32
C SER A 119 2.56 -1.43 4.91
N VAL A 120 1.54 -1.01 4.17
CA VAL A 120 0.59 0.02 4.64
C VAL A 120 -0.84 -0.47 4.62
N GLY A 121 -1.48 -0.57 3.48
CA GLY A 121 -2.90 -0.82 3.31
C GLY A 121 -3.40 -0.18 2.01
N LEU A 122 -4.68 0.16 1.97
CA LEU A 122 -5.27 0.91 0.86
C LEU A 122 -4.81 2.36 0.92
N ASP A 123 -4.22 2.85 -0.15
CA ASP A 123 -3.63 4.17 -0.15
C ASP A 123 -3.94 4.95 -1.42
N MET A 124 -4.38 6.20 -1.24
CA MET A 124 -4.71 7.14 -2.33
C MET A 124 -5.70 6.56 -3.35
N ILE A 125 -6.78 5.96 -2.85
CA ILE A 125 -7.82 5.33 -3.66
C ILE A 125 -8.88 6.37 -4.02
N ALA A 126 -8.96 6.78 -5.28
CA ALA A 126 -10.05 7.61 -5.78
C ALA A 126 -11.32 6.78 -5.97
N LEU A 127 -12.41 7.18 -5.33
CA LEU A 127 -13.71 6.52 -5.38
C LEU A 127 -14.77 7.44 -6.00
N PRO A 128 -15.90 6.89 -6.52
CA PRO A 128 -17.02 7.71 -6.95
C PRO A 128 -17.50 8.65 -5.83
N GLY A 129 -17.77 9.90 -6.17
CA GLY A 129 -18.16 10.92 -5.19
C GLY A 129 -19.47 10.65 -4.46
N ARG A 130 -20.26 9.69 -4.97
CA ARG A 130 -21.55 9.25 -4.40
C ARG A 130 -21.45 8.02 -3.48
N VAL A 131 -20.24 7.49 -3.23
CA VAL A 131 -20.08 6.36 -2.32
C VAL A 131 -20.60 6.72 -0.93
N ASP A 132 -21.45 5.86 -0.36
CA ASP A 132 -22.05 6.11 0.94
C ASP A 132 -21.15 5.75 2.12
N ALA A 133 -21.47 6.27 3.30
CA ALA A 133 -20.67 6.07 4.51
C ALA A 133 -20.64 4.60 4.96
N ASP A 134 -21.73 3.86 4.78
CA ASP A 134 -21.79 2.44 5.17
C ASP A 134 -20.86 1.59 4.27
N THR A 135 -20.78 1.92 2.98
CA THR A 135 -19.83 1.29 2.04
C THR A 135 -18.38 1.62 2.42
N LEU A 136 -18.07 2.88 2.72
CA LEU A 136 -16.73 3.26 3.19
C LEU A 136 -16.37 2.54 4.49
N ALA A 137 -17.31 2.44 5.42
CA ALA A 137 -17.12 1.71 6.68
C ALA A 137 -16.89 0.21 6.44
N ALA A 138 -17.53 -0.39 5.43
CA ALA A 138 -17.30 -1.79 5.07
C ALA A 138 -15.88 -2.02 4.53
N ILE A 139 -15.39 -1.18 3.63
CA ILE A 139 -14.00 -1.23 3.13
C ILE A 139 -13.00 -1.07 4.29
N LEU A 140 -13.27 -0.14 5.22
CA LEU A 140 -12.45 0.03 6.42
C LEU A 140 -12.45 -1.23 7.29
N ALA A 141 -13.60 -1.89 7.45
CA ALA A 141 -13.70 -3.12 8.22
C ALA A 141 -12.92 -4.27 7.58
N ASP A 142 -12.92 -4.38 6.26
CA ASP A 142 -12.14 -5.37 5.51
C ASP A 142 -10.63 -5.15 5.74
N GLU A 143 -10.15 -3.91 5.63
CA GLU A 143 -8.74 -3.59 5.91
C GLU A 143 -8.35 -3.81 7.38
N MET A 144 -9.26 -3.52 8.32
CA MET A 144 -9.04 -3.84 9.73
C MET A 144 -8.92 -5.36 9.95
N ALA A 145 -9.77 -6.16 9.31
CA ALA A 145 -9.71 -7.61 9.37
C ALA A 145 -8.38 -8.15 8.80
N ILE A 146 -7.96 -7.64 7.64
CA ILE A 146 -6.67 -7.97 7.02
C ILE A 146 -5.52 -7.65 7.98
N GLY A 147 -5.53 -6.47 8.61
CA GLY A 147 -4.51 -6.07 9.56
C GLY A 147 -4.44 -6.99 10.79
N VAL A 148 -5.61 -7.30 11.38
CA VAL A 148 -5.70 -8.17 12.57
C VAL A 148 -5.22 -9.59 12.25
N VAL A 149 -5.70 -10.17 11.14
CA VAL A 149 -5.35 -11.55 10.75
C VAL A 149 -3.87 -11.70 10.43
N ASN A 150 -3.27 -10.69 9.81
CA ASN A 150 -1.86 -10.72 9.40
C ASN A 150 -0.91 -10.12 10.45
N HIS A 151 -1.40 -9.72 11.62
CA HIS A 151 -0.60 -9.08 12.67
C HIS A 151 0.21 -7.89 12.14
N LYS A 152 -0.41 -7.05 11.32
CA LYS A 152 0.23 -5.88 10.72
C LYS A 152 -0.61 -4.62 10.90
N THR A 153 0.06 -3.48 10.87
CA THR A 153 -0.61 -2.19 10.74
C THR A 153 -1.21 -2.05 9.34
N THR A 154 -2.46 -1.64 9.27
CA THR A 154 -3.09 -1.18 8.03
C THR A 154 -3.52 0.27 8.18
N ALA A 155 -3.40 1.02 7.10
CA ALA A 155 -3.90 2.38 6.98
C ALA A 155 -4.79 2.48 5.75
N VAL A 156 -5.72 3.44 5.74
CA VAL A 156 -6.67 3.61 4.64
C VAL A 156 -6.80 5.08 4.30
N ARG A 157 -6.50 5.42 3.04
CA ARG A 157 -6.80 6.73 2.42
C ARG A 157 -7.76 6.52 1.25
N LEU A 158 -9.05 6.57 1.52
CA LEU A 158 -10.11 6.54 0.50
C LEU A 158 -10.54 7.97 0.21
N ILE A 159 -10.64 8.32 -1.07
CA ILE A 159 -10.93 9.67 -1.53
C ILE A 159 -12.19 9.64 -2.40
N PRO A 160 -13.39 9.80 -1.83
CA PRO A 160 -14.58 10.08 -2.63
C PRO A 160 -14.38 11.39 -3.39
N VAL A 161 -14.43 11.34 -4.72
CA VAL A 161 -14.16 12.51 -5.58
C VAL A 161 -15.48 13.12 -6.04
N PRO A 162 -15.89 14.29 -5.52
CA PRO A 162 -17.19 14.87 -5.84
C PRO A 162 -17.39 15.07 -7.35
N GLY A 163 -18.54 14.63 -7.85
CA GLY A 163 -18.92 14.77 -9.26
C GLY A 163 -18.17 13.86 -10.23
N LYS A 164 -17.35 12.92 -9.73
CA LYS A 164 -16.63 11.94 -10.55
C LYS A 164 -17.25 10.56 -10.47
N GLU A 165 -17.25 9.89 -11.62
CA GLU A 165 -17.72 8.53 -11.80
C GLU A 165 -16.55 7.59 -12.11
N VAL A 166 -16.83 6.27 -12.07
CA VAL A 166 -15.84 5.21 -12.36
C VAL A 166 -15.12 5.46 -13.69
N GLY A 167 -13.82 5.33 -13.70
CA GLY A 167 -12.94 5.50 -14.85
C GLY A 167 -12.57 6.96 -15.15
N GLU A 168 -13.22 7.93 -14.52
CA GLU A 168 -12.82 9.32 -14.67
C GLU A 168 -11.53 9.62 -13.90
N LYS A 169 -10.77 10.58 -14.41
CA LYS A 169 -9.52 10.99 -13.80
C LYS A 169 -9.75 12.01 -12.67
N ALA A 170 -9.14 11.76 -11.53
CA ALA A 170 -8.98 12.70 -10.42
C ALA A 170 -7.52 13.17 -10.37
N VAL A 171 -7.31 14.48 -10.30
CA VAL A 171 -5.97 15.10 -10.25
C VAL A 171 -5.81 15.77 -8.89
N PHE A 172 -4.83 15.30 -8.14
CA PHE A 172 -4.50 15.84 -6.81
C PHE A 172 -3.32 16.81 -6.87
N GLY A 173 -2.45 16.64 -7.87
CA GLY A 173 -1.29 17.50 -8.11
C GLY A 173 -0.09 17.22 -7.20
N GLY A 174 1.06 17.78 -7.57
CA GLY A 174 2.30 17.62 -6.82
C GLY A 174 2.68 16.16 -6.61
N LEU A 175 3.08 15.81 -5.41
CA LEU A 175 3.47 14.44 -5.04
C LEU A 175 2.29 13.47 -4.94
N PHE A 176 1.05 13.98 -4.81
CA PHE A 176 -0.13 13.12 -4.75
C PHE A 176 -0.60 12.64 -6.14
N GLY A 177 -0.08 13.21 -7.21
CA GLY A 177 -0.27 12.76 -8.57
C GLY A 177 -1.71 12.78 -9.07
N GLU A 178 -2.10 11.72 -9.75
CA GLU A 178 -3.44 11.53 -10.34
C GLU A 178 -3.85 10.06 -10.33
N ALA A 179 -5.14 9.80 -10.17
CA ALA A 179 -5.70 8.46 -10.22
C ALA A 179 -6.98 8.42 -11.05
N HIS A 180 -7.32 7.25 -11.57
CA HIS A 180 -8.65 6.98 -12.10
C HIS A 180 -9.55 6.49 -10.96
N VAL A 181 -10.80 6.99 -10.97
CA VAL A 181 -11.82 6.57 -10.00
C VAL A 181 -12.09 5.08 -10.19
N ILE A 182 -11.85 4.30 -9.13
CA ILE A 182 -11.98 2.85 -9.13
C ILE A 182 -13.43 2.43 -8.85
N GLU A 183 -13.86 1.34 -9.46
CA GLU A 183 -15.18 0.79 -9.22
C GLU A 183 -15.28 0.24 -7.79
N VAL A 184 -16.36 0.56 -7.10
CA VAL A 184 -16.76 -0.10 -5.86
C VAL A 184 -17.92 -1.04 -6.18
N ARG A 185 -17.68 -2.33 -6.16
CA ARG A 185 -18.70 -3.37 -6.41
C ARG A 185 -19.57 -3.52 -5.19
N ASN A 186 -20.63 -2.74 -5.17
CA ASN A 186 -21.53 -2.62 -4.05
C ASN A 186 -22.96 -2.92 -4.52
N MET A 187 -23.64 -3.79 -3.81
CA MET A 187 -25.06 -4.11 -4.01
C MET A 187 -25.97 -3.28 -3.11
N ASN A 188 -25.44 -2.21 -2.52
CA ASN A 188 -26.12 -1.34 -1.55
C ASN A 188 -26.67 -2.11 -0.33
N ARG A 189 -25.97 -3.13 0.15
CA ARG A 189 -26.42 -4.03 1.22
C ARG A 189 -25.39 -4.24 2.34
N SER A 190 -24.32 -3.47 2.39
CA SER A 190 -23.32 -3.55 3.47
C SER A 190 -23.82 -2.93 4.78
N SER A 191 -24.79 -2.03 4.70
CA SER A 191 -25.33 -1.28 5.85
C SER A 191 -25.79 -2.17 7.03
N PRO A 192 -26.56 -3.26 6.83
CA PRO A 192 -26.96 -4.09 7.97
C PRO A 192 -25.77 -4.72 8.69
N PHE A 193 -24.76 -5.20 7.96
CA PHE A 193 -23.56 -5.77 8.55
C PHE A 193 -22.78 -4.73 9.37
N ILE A 194 -22.57 -3.55 8.83
CA ILE A 194 -21.85 -2.48 9.53
C ILE A 194 -22.57 -2.00 10.77
N ARG A 195 -23.91 -1.89 10.72
CA ARG A 195 -24.73 -1.43 11.85
C ARG A 195 -24.80 -2.40 13.02
N PHE A 196 -24.49 -3.68 12.83
CA PHE A 196 -24.36 -4.61 13.96
C PHE A 196 -23.19 -4.24 14.87
N GLY A 197 -22.18 -3.57 14.35
CA GLY A 197 -20.98 -3.22 15.10
C GLY A 197 -20.22 -4.46 15.58
N GLY A 198 -19.31 -4.28 16.51
CA GLY A 198 -18.59 -5.39 17.12
C GLY A 198 -17.08 -5.21 17.18
N ARG A 199 -16.39 -6.32 17.25
CA ARG A 199 -14.92 -6.39 17.28
C ARG A 199 -14.44 -7.40 16.27
N ILE A 200 -13.31 -7.11 15.65
CA ILE A 200 -12.54 -8.10 14.88
C ILE A 200 -11.63 -8.81 15.89
N PRO A 201 -11.92 -10.07 16.26
CA PRO A 201 -11.13 -10.77 17.28
C PRO A 201 -9.78 -11.17 16.71
N ALA A 202 -8.80 -11.35 17.61
CA ALA A 202 -7.53 -11.97 17.22
C ALA A 202 -7.82 -13.37 16.64
N PRO A 203 -7.24 -13.72 15.47
CA PRO A 203 -7.52 -14.98 14.83
C PRO A 203 -6.91 -16.13 15.63
N LEU A 204 -7.59 -17.26 15.61
CA LEU A 204 -6.93 -18.54 15.89
C LEU A 204 -6.14 -18.94 14.65
N THR A 205 -4.92 -19.38 14.85
CA THR A 205 -4.18 -20.08 13.80
C THR A 205 -4.84 -21.41 13.49
N SER A 206 -4.55 -21.98 12.32
CA SER A 206 -5.12 -23.26 11.93
C SER A 206 -4.92 -24.32 13.03
N LEU A 207 -5.99 -25.03 13.35
CA LEU A 207 -5.97 -26.05 14.43
C LEU A 207 -5.30 -27.36 14.00
N ASN A 208 -5.08 -27.56 12.72
CA ASN A 208 -4.62 -28.83 12.14
C ASN A 208 -3.39 -28.70 11.22
N ASN A 209 -2.64 -27.64 11.35
CA ASN A 209 -1.43 -27.41 10.53
C ASN A 209 -0.17 -27.48 11.39
#